data_073bbbeb2bc9e13087fa2bdfdd7bf45a
#
_entry.id   073bbbeb2bc9e13087fa2bdfdd7bf45a
#
_cell.length_a   1.000
_cell.length_b   1.000
_cell.length_c   1.000
_cell.angle_alpha   90.00
_cell.angle_beta   90.00
_cell.angle_gamma   90.00
#
_symmetry.space_group_name_H-M   'P 1'
#
loop_
_entity.id
_entity.type
_entity.pdbx_description
1 polymer ?
#
loop_
_entity_poly.entity_id
_entity_poly.type
_entity_poly.pdbx_seq_one_letter_code
_entity_poly.pdbx_strand_id
1 'polypeptide(L)'
;MSDILIGKGELPVRLLGKYGNRHGLVAGATGTGKSVTLMVMAEGFSRLGVPVVMADVKGDIAGLAMPGSSNEKIAARVQQIGVEGYANEASPVVFWDLYGKLGHPLRTTVSEVGPALMSRMLELNDTQSGVMDIAFKLADDHGLLLLDLDDLRALLNHVTENKADISKQYGLVSPQSVAAIQRALLRLEQDGGEQFFGEPALQLADLMRQDMSGRGVINLIAADQLILRPRLYSSFLLWLLSELFETLPEVGDLEVPKLVFFFDEAHLLFDDCPPALQQRVEQVVRLIRSKGVGVYFCSQNPDDVPDEVLGQLGNRVQHALRAFTPRDQKAVRTAAETFVQNPKLDVARVIGELGVGEALVSMLQDKGVPMPVERALIAPPRCRMGAITEAERALVRSRSPVGGKYDTAVNRESAFEMLAKRAEQAAAPEAPAPAGNPGAPAPQAEAKTPSKLDEFLWGTKRRQGAVEAAAKSATRTVANGIGRQILRGLLGGLLGGKR
;
A
#
# COMPACT_ATOMS: atom_id res chain seq x y z
N MET A 1 -30.77 -1.52 6.10
CA MET A 1 -29.86 -1.57 7.24
C MET A 1 -28.45 -1.77 6.70
N SER A 2 -27.52 -0.91 7.11
CA SER A 2 -26.14 -0.97 6.63
C SER A 2 -25.32 -1.91 7.53
N ASP A 3 -25.63 -3.21 7.50
CA ASP A 3 -24.99 -4.22 8.32
C ASP A 3 -24.65 -5.50 7.53
N ILE A 4 -23.64 -6.22 8.01
CA ILE A 4 -23.13 -7.45 7.40
C ILE A 4 -23.41 -8.60 8.36
N LEU A 5 -24.16 -9.61 7.93
CA LEU A 5 -24.36 -10.83 8.70
C LEU A 5 -23.08 -11.66 8.70
N ILE A 6 -22.42 -11.76 9.84
CA ILE A 6 -21.20 -12.56 10.00
C ILE A 6 -21.55 -14.02 10.28
N GLY A 7 -22.58 -14.25 11.09
CA GLY A 7 -22.99 -15.58 11.50
C GLY A 7 -24.13 -15.54 12.49
N LYS A 8 -24.37 -16.69 13.16
CA LYS A 8 -25.41 -16.83 14.17
C LYS A 8 -24.93 -17.65 15.33
N GLY A 9 -25.03 -17.07 16.50
CA GLY A 9 -24.95 -17.75 17.80
C GLY A 9 -26.35 -18.01 18.35
N GLU A 10 -26.63 -17.55 19.56
CA GLU A 10 -28.02 -17.50 20.07
C GLU A 10 -28.84 -16.52 19.22
N LEU A 11 -28.25 -15.40 18.80
CA LEU A 11 -28.81 -14.39 17.91
C LEU A 11 -27.95 -14.19 16.66
N PRO A 12 -28.47 -13.59 15.58
CA PRO A 12 -27.67 -13.18 14.45
C PRO A 12 -26.57 -12.18 14.87
N VAL A 13 -25.32 -12.48 14.55
CA VAL A 13 -24.18 -11.61 14.80
C VAL A 13 -23.90 -10.79 13.56
N ARG A 14 -23.96 -9.45 13.69
CA ARG A 14 -23.82 -8.52 12.58
C ARG A 14 -22.70 -7.53 12.85
N LEU A 15 -21.91 -7.24 11.81
CA LEU A 15 -21.00 -6.12 11.75
C LEU A 15 -21.77 -4.90 11.23
N LEU A 16 -21.90 -3.87 12.07
CA LEU A 16 -22.56 -2.63 11.66
C LEU A 16 -21.65 -1.82 10.74
N GLY A 17 -22.17 -1.41 9.58
CA GLY A 17 -21.40 -0.68 8.57
C GLY A 17 -20.69 0.54 9.12
N LYS A 18 -21.38 1.33 9.98
CA LYS A 18 -20.83 2.52 10.65
C LYS A 18 -19.59 2.26 11.53
N TYR A 19 -19.32 1.00 11.88
CA TYR A 19 -18.14 0.58 12.62
C TYR A 19 -17.17 -0.27 11.79
N GLY A 20 -17.38 -0.37 10.50
CA GLY A 20 -16.47 -1.07 9.59
C GLY A 20 -15.06 -0.45 9.55
N ASN A 21 -14.93 0.86 9.81
CA ASN A 21 -13.64 1.56 9.91
C ASN A 21 -12.97 1.48 11.30
N ARG A 22 -13.56 0.72 12.25
CA ARG A 22 -12.99 0.49 13.60
C ARG A 22 -12.06 -0.73 13.64
N HIS A 23 -11.61 -1.12 12.48
CA HIS A 23 -10.66 -2.21 12.28
C HIS A 23 -11.14 -3.56 12.84
N GLY A 24 -10.40 -4.62 12.56
CA GLY A 24 -10.77 -5.93 13.08
C GLY A 24 -9.65 -6.97 12.97
N LEU A 25 -9.89 -8.09 13.66
CA LEU A 25 -9.02 -9.27 13.64
C LEU A 25 -9.85 -10.50 13.29
N VAL A 26 -9.32 -11.32 12.38
CA VAL A 26 -9.79 -12.67 12.10
C VAL A 26 -8.64 -13.62 12.38
N ALA A 27 -8.70 -14.34 13.49
CA ALA A 27 -7.61 -15.24 13.91
C ALA A 27 -8.06 -16.70 14.00
N GLY A 28 -7.11 -17.63 13.91
CA GLY A 28 -7.37 -19.06 14.07
C GLY A 28 -6.43 -19.96 13.29
N ALA A 29 -6.34 -21.22 13.63
CA ALA A 29 -5.48 -22.18 12.97
C ALA A 29 -5.84 -22.39 11.48
N THR A 30 -4.92 -22.91 10.71
CA THR A 30 -5.14 -23.25 9.28
C THR A 30 -6.29 -24.25 9.14
N GLY A 31 -7.18 -24.04 8.16
CA GLY A 31 -8.31 -24.92 7.85
C GLY A 31 -9.52 -24.76 8.78
N THR A 32 -9.57 -23.77 9.67
CA THR A 32 -10.69 -23.54 10.60
C THR A 32 -11.82 -22.69 10.01
N GLY A 33 -11.58 -22.01 8.87
CA GLY A 33 -12.59 -21.20 8.18
C GLY A 33 -12.29 -19.71 8.09
N LYS A 34 -11.06 -19.26 8.40
CA LYS A 34 -10.67 -17.84 8.30
C LYS A 34 -10.95 -17.22 6.91
N SER A 35 -10.45 -17.86 5.83
CA SER A 35 -10.66 -17.37 4.46
C SER A 35 -12.15 -17.23 4.12
N VAL A 36 -13.00 -18.16 4.61
CA VAL A 36 -14.45 -18.07 4.44
C VAL A 36 -15.01 -16.84 5.16
N THR A 37 -14.57 -16.57 6.38
CA THR A 37 -14.97 -15.36 7.12
C THR A 37 -14.56 -14.09 6.39
N LEU A 38 -13.31 -14.04 5.87
CA LEU A 38 -12.84 -12.91 5.06
C LEU A 38 -13.72 -12.71 3.81
N MET A 39 -14.08 -13.79 3.12
CA MET A 39 -14.95 -13.73 1.94
C MET A 39 -16.35 -13.19 2.30
N VAL A 40 -16.95 -13.66 3.39
CA VAL A 40 -18.25 -13.17 3.88
C VAL A 40 -18.20 -11.67 4.21
N MET A 41 -17.14 -11.23 4.87
CA MET A 41 -16.96 -9.82 5.19
C MET A 41 -16.74 -8.97 3.93
N ALA A 42 -15.89 -9.42 3.02
CA ALA A 42 -15.60 -8.72 1.76
C ALA A 42 -16.84 -8.58 0.87
N GLU A 43 -17.61 -9.68 0.68
CA GLU A 43 -18.90 -9.63 -0.01
C GLU A 43 -19.88 -8.67 0.68
N GLY A 44 -19.93 -8.72 2.02
CA GLY A 44 -20.79 -7.86 2.81
C GLY A 44 -20.47 -6.39 2.59
N PHE A 45 -19.20 -5.99 2.67
CA PHE A 45 -18.77 -4.63 2.38
C PHE A 45 -19.05 -4.22 0.93
N SER A 46 -18.71 -5.10 -0.03
CA SER A 46 -19.01 -4.86 -1.44
C SER A 46 -20.50 -4.58 -1.68
N ARG A 47 -21.39 -5.34 -1.07
CA ARG A 47 -22.86 -5.16 -1.17
C ARG A 47 -23.35 -3.87 -0.51
N LEU A 48 -22.63 -3.33 0.48
CA LEU A 48 -22.87 -2.01 1.06
C LEU A 48 -22.30 -0.86 0.20
N GLY A 49 -21.73 -1.16 -0.97
CA GLY A 49 -21.10 -0.16 -1.84
C GLY A 49 -19.68 0.22 -1.40
N VAL A 50 -19.10 -0.51 -0.45
CA VAL A 50 -17.76 -0.24 0.07
C VAL A 50 -16.72 -1.02 -0.75
N PRO A 51 -15.78 -0.35 -1.43
CA PRO A 51 -14.65 -1.00 -2.07
C PRO A 51 -13.78 -1.75 -1.05
N VAL A 52 -13.21 -2.84 -1.49
CA VAL A 52 -12.37 -3.71 -0.65
C VAL A 52 -11.03 -3.92 -1.32
N VAL A 53 -9.94 -3.93 -0.56
CA VAL A 53 -8.62 -4.38 -1.00
C VAL A 53 -8.18 -5.54 -0.14
N MET A 54 -7.76 -6.63 -0.76
CA MET A 54 -7.34 -7.86 -0.07
C MET A 54 -6.04 -8.39 -0.67
N ALA A 55 -5.08 -8.72 0.19
CA ALA A 55 -3.92 -9.50 -0.22
C ALA A 55 -4.31 -10.98 -0.25
N ASP A 56 -4.14 -11.64 -1.38
CA ASP A 56 -4.40 -13.06 -1.59
C ASP A 56 -3.07 -13.83 -1.65
N VAL A 57 -2.67 -14.38 -0.51
CA VAL A 57 -1.38 -15.07 -0.36
C VAL A 57 -1.44 -16.49 -0.92
N LYS A 58 -2.59 -17.16 -0.80
CA LYS A 58 -2.76 -18.57 -1.15
C LYS A 58 -3.53 -18.80 -2.45
N GLY A 59 -4.13 -17.75 -3.01
CA GLY A 59 -5.00 -17.84 -4.18
C GLY A 59 -6.38 -18.42 -3.86
N ASP A 60 -6.73 -18.63 -2.57
CA ASP A 60 -7.97 -19.31 -2.17
C ASP A 60 -9.16 -18.36 -2.00
N ILE A 61 -8.95 -17.04 -1.98
CA ILE A 61 -10.02 -16.04 -1.97
C ILE A 61 -10.38 -15.52 -3.37
N ALA A 62 -9.66 -15.94 -4.41
CA ALA A 62 -9.96 -15.57 -5.80
C ALA A 62 -11.36 -16.01 -6.26
N GLY A 63 -11.94 -16.99 -5.58
CA GLY A 63 -13.33 -17.44 -5.81
C GLY A 63 -14.39 -16.38 -5.59
N LEU A 64 -14.09 -15.24 -4.93
CA LEU A 64 -14.96 -14.06 -4.86
C LEU A 64 -15.43 -13.59 -6.25
N ALA A 65 -14.61 -13.80 -7.28
CA ALA A 65 -14.94 -13.45 -8.67
C ALA A 65 -15.96 -14.36 -9.35
N MET A 66 -16.33 -15.49 -8.73
CA MET A 66 -17.19 -16.50 -9.31
C MET A 66 -18.39 -16.79 -8.43
N PRO A 67 -19.56 -17.10 -8.99
CA PRO A 67 -20.71 -17.51 -8.20
C PRO A 67 -20.41 -18.82 -7.46
N GLY A 68 -20.93 -18.95 -6.27
CA GLY A 68 -20.87 -20.19 -5.49
C GLY A 68 -21.61 -21.33 -6.19
N SER A 69 -21.43 -22.52 -5.66
CA SER A 69 -22.18 -23.69 -6.06
C SER A 69 -23.11 -24.15 -4.94
N SER A 70 -24.32 -24.51 -5.28
CA SER A 70 -25.25 -25.10 -4.32
C SER A 70 -24.79 -26.51 -3.96
N ASN A 71 -24.64 -26.78 -2.67
CA ASN A 71 -24.44 -28.11 -2.13
C ASN A 71 -25.22 -28.25 -0.82
N GLU A 72 -25.47 -29.49 -0.40
CA GLU A 72 -26.26 -29.78 0.79
C GLU A 72 -25.74 -29.12 2.06
N LYS A 73 -24.42 -29.03 2.22
CA LYS A 73 -23.80 -28.41 3.41
C LYS A 73 -24.06 -26.90 3.48
N ILE A 74 -23.95 -26.22 2.33
CA ILE A 74 -24.26 -24.79 2.24
C ILE A 74 -25.74 -24.56 2.47
N ALA A 75 -26.62 -25.36 1.83
CA ALA A 75 -28.07 -25.24 1.99
C ALA A 75 -28.48 -25.43 3.48
N ALA A 76 -27.96 -26.48 4.14
CA ALA A 76 -28.19 -26.70 5.55
C ALA A 76 -27.68 -25.52 6.42
N ARG A 77 -26.51 -24.95 6.13
CA ARG A 77 -25.94 -23.81 6.84
C ARG A 77 -26.79 -22.55 6.66
N VAL A 78 -27.25 -22.27 5.42
CA VAL A 78 -28.18 -21.17 5.10
C VAL A 78 -29.45 -21.27 5.94
N GLN A 79 -30.05 -22.47 5.99
CA GLN A 79 -31.24 -22.70 6.78
C GLN A 79 -31.01 -22.57 8.28
N GLN A 80 -29.91 -23.11 8.80
CA GLN A 80 -29.56 -23.10 10.23
C GLN A 80 -29.32 -21.65 10.73
N ILE A 81 -28.66 -20.83 9.93
CA ILE A 81 -28.40 -19.43 10.25
C ILE A 81 -29.64 -18.57 9.98
N GLY A 82 -30.45 -18.93 9.00
CA GLY A 82 -31.58 -18.15 8.55
C GLY A 82 -31.14 -16.98 7.65
N VAL A 83 -30.27 -17.25 6.68
CA VAL A 83 -29.79 -16.22 5.75
C VAL A 83 -30.88 -15.89 4.76
N GLU A 84 -31.48 -14.70 4.90
CA GLU A 84 -32.53 -14.24 4.01
C GLU A 84 -31.99 -13.93 2.61
N GLY A 85 -32.77 -14.27 1.57
CA GLY A 85 -32.43 -13.96 0.18
C GLY A 85 -31.06 -14.49 -0.26
N TYR A 86 -30.65 -15.66 0.26
CA TYR A 86 -29.40 -16.29 -0.18
C TYR A 86 -29.50 -16.74 -1.64
N ALA A 87 -28.54 -16.33 -2.45
CA ALA A 87 -28.34 -16.79 -3.80
C ALA A 87 -26.85 -16.89 -4.10
N ASN A 88 -26.43 -17.84 -4.89
CA ASN A 88 -25.06 -17.91 -5.37
C ASN A 88 -24.80 -16.74 -6.32
N GLU A 89 -23.78 -15.93 -6.03
CA GLU A 89 -23.49 -14.69 -6.74
C GLU A 89 -21.98 -14.42 -6.74
N ALA A 90 -21.48 -13.88 -7.85
CA ALA A 90 -20.11 -13.35 -7.93
C ALA A 90 -20.06 -11.91 -7.39
N SER A 91 -18.94 -11.53 -6.83
CA SER A 91 -18.64 -10.13 -6.51
C SER A 91 -17.92 -9.44 -7.68
N PRO A 92 -18.00 -8.10 -7.81
CA PRO A 92 -17.19 -7.37 -8.76
C PRO A 92 -15.72 -7.39 -8.30
N VAL A 93 -14.86 -8.09 -9.03
CA VAL A 93 -13.46 -8.30 -8.66
C VAL A 93 -12.52 -7.72 -9.71
N VAL A 94 -11.47 -7.05 -9.26
CA VAL A 94 -10.29 -6.68 -10.05
C VAL A 94 -9.08 -7.39 -9.48
N PHE A 95 -8.36 -8.12 -10.34
CA PHE A 95 -7.11 -8.78 -9.97
C PHE A 95 -5.92 -7.86 -10.22
N TRP A 96 -5.08 -7.72 -9.20
CA TRP A 96 -3.83 -6.99 -9.23
C TRP A 96 -2.66 -7.92 -8.95
N ASP A 97 -1.51 -7.64 -9.55
CA ASP A 97 -0.30 -8.43 -9.35
C ASP A 97 0.92 -7.54 -9.61
N LEU A 98 1.86 -7.51 -8.70
CA LEU A 98 3.10 -6.76 -8.89
C LEU A 98 3.83 -7.18 -10.17
N TYR A 99 3.80 -8.48 -10.49
CA TYR A 99 4.49 -9.06 -11.64
C TYR A 99 3.64 -9.12 -12.92
N GLY A 100 2.39 -8.68 -12.86
CA GLY A 100 1.46 -8.64 -14.00
C GLY A 100 1.01 -10.00 -14.55
N LYS A 101 1.34 -11.10 -13.88
CA LYS A 101 0.99 -12.47 -14.32
C LYS A 101 -0.44 -12.84 -13.97
N LEU A 102 -0.81 -12.65 -12.71
CA LEU A 102 -2.11 -13.05 -12.15
C LEU A 102 -3.15 -11.92 -12.12
N GLY A 103 -2.75 -10.69 -12.42
CA GLY A 103 -3.59 -9.50 -12.38
C GLY A 103 -3.02 -8.36 -13.21
N HIS A 104 -3.65 -7.18 -13.13
CA HIS A 104 -3.09 -5.95 -13.68
C HIS A 104 -1.85 -5.55 -12.90
N PRO A 105 -0.78 -5.09 -13.56
CA PRO A 105 0.43 -4.65 -12.87
C PRO A 105 0.16 -3.51 -11.88
N LEU A 106 0.71 -3.65 -10.69
CA LEU A 106 0.71 -2.63 -9.65
C LEU A 106 2.06 -1.93 -9.66
N ARG A 107 2.07 -0.63 -9.97
CA ARG A 107 3.28 0.18 -9.99
C ARG A 107 3.08 1.49 -9.24
N THR A 108 4.19 2.05 -8.79
CA THR A 108 4.28 3.43 -8.29
C THR A 108 5.55 4.07 -8.85
N THR A 109 5.68 5.38 -8.76
CA THR A 109 6.93 6.05 -9.13
C THR A 109 7.78 6.32 -7.88
N VAL A 110 9.08 6.42 -8.07
CA VAL A 110 10.02 6.83 -7.01
C VAL A 110 9.63 8.21 -6.45
N SER A 111 9.21 9.13 -7.33
CA SER A 111 8.70 10.45 -6.92
C SER A 111 7.48 10.37 -6.01
N GLU A 112 6.51 9.47 -6.27
CA GLU A 112 5.32 9.30 -5.44
C GLU A 112 5.64 8.69 -4.07
N VAL A 113 6.58 7.76 -4.03
CA VAL A 113 7.06 7.18 -2.75
C VAL A 113 7.75 8.25 -1.90
N GLY A 114 8.52 9.12 -2.51
CA GLY A 114 9.23 10.21 -1.84
C GLY A 114 10.42 9.76 -0.99
N PRO A 115 11.27 10.72 -0.55
CA PRO A 115 12.55 10.39 0.08
C PRO A 115 12.40 9.69 1.45
N ALA A 116 11.43 10.10 2.25
CA ALA A 116 11.26 9.56 3.60
C ALA A 116 10.86 8.07 3.60
N LEU A 117 9.91 7.68 2.72
CA LEU A 117 9.49 6.30 2.62
C LEU A 117 10.54 5.47 1.88
N MET A 118 11.16 6.01 0.83
CA MET A 118 12.27 5.36 0.13
C MET A 118 13.44 5.06 1.09
N SER A 119 13.80 6.01 1.95
CA SER A 119 14.85 5.82 2.97
C SER A 119 14.53 4.66 3.92
N ARG A 120 13.27 4.50 4.30
CA ARG A 120 12.82 3.37 5.15
C ARG A 120 12.82 2.05 4.41
N MET A 121 12.35 2.01 3.17
CA MET A 121 12.38 0.81 2.33
C MET A 121 13.81 0.30 2.11
N LEU A 122 14.76 1.22 2.02
CA LEU A 122 16.19 0.92 1.85
C LEU A 122 16.93 0.73 3.18
N GLU A 123 16.27 0.89 4.33
CA GLU A 123 16.87 0.79 5.67
C GLU A 123 18.07 1.74 5.87
N LEU A 124 17.92 2.98 5.41
CA LEU A 124 18.97 3.99 5.49
C LEU A 124 19.08 4.59 6.90
N ASN A 125 20.31 4.84 7.33
CA ASN A 125 20.53 5.63 8.55
C ASN A 125 20.32 7.14 8.29
N ASP A 126 20.32 7.95 9.36
CA ASP A 126 20.02 9.39 9.27
C ASP A 126 20.94 10.13 8.28
N THR A 127 22.24 9.79 8.22
CA THR A 127 23.18 10.41 7.29
C THR A 127 22.86 10.04 5.83
N GLN A 128 22.49 8.82 5.58
CA GLN A 128 22.10 8.34 4.25
C GLN A 128 20.73 8.89 3.84
N SER A 129 19.79 8.97 4.77
CA SER A 129 18.49 9.61 4.56
C SER A 129 18.64 11.08 4.20
N GLY A 130 19.55 11.82 4.87
CA GLY A 130 19.85 13.19 4.49
C GLY A 130 20.43 13.34 3.07
N VAL A 131 21.22 12.38 2.59
CA VAL A 131 21.65 12.36 1.18
C VAL A 131 20.48 12.07 0.25
N MET A 132 19.55 11.18 0.62
CA MET A 132 18.33 10.93 -0.14
C MET A 132 17.45 12.18 -0.25
N ASP A 133 17.27 12.91 0.88
CA ASP A 133 16.53 14.19 0.88
C ASP A 133 17.16 15.21 -0.07
N ILE A 134 18.49 15.32 -0.07
CA ILE A 134 19.23 16.20 -1.00
C ILE A 134 19.00 15.77 -2.45
N ALA A 135 19.06 14.47 -2.74
CA ALA A 135 18.86 13.97 -4.08
C ALA A 135 17.45 14.28 -4.61
N PHE A 136 16.41 14.05 -3.80
CA PHE A 136 15.03 14.37 -4.20
C PHE A 136 14.82 15.87 -4.34
N LYS A 137 15.37 16.68 -3.43
CA LYS A 137 15.32 18.14 -3.55
C LYS A 137 16.00 18.64 -4.82
N LEU A 138 17.16 18.06 -5.17
CA LEU A 138 17.85 18.36 -6.42
C LEU A 138 17.00 17.99 -7.65
N ALA A 139 16.34 16.83 -7.62
CA ALA A 139 15.44 16.39 -8.69
C ALA A 139 14.27 17.38 -8.87
N ASP A 140 13.64 17.80 -7.76
CA ASP A 140 12.54 18.77 -7.79
C ASP A 140 12.98 20.12 -8.35
N ASP A 141 14.12 20.64 -7.89
CA ASP A 141 14.63 21.95 -8.31
C ASP A 141 15.02 21.95 -9.80
N HIS A 142 15.36 20.81 -10.37
CA HIS A 142 15.78 20.66 -11.76
C HIS A 142 14.74 20.01 -12.67
N GLY A 143 13.54 19.74 -12.15
CA GLY A 143 12.44 19.13 -12.89
C GLY A 143 12.77 17.73 -13.41
N LEU A 144 13.61 16.98 -12.69
CA LEU A 144 13.97 15.60 -13.01
C LEU A 144 12.89 14.67 -12.48
N LEU A 145 12.23 13.94 -13.36
CA LEU A 145 11.22 12.96 -12.96
C LEU A 145 11.92 11.68 -12.49
N LEU A 146 11.59 11.23 -11.29
CA LEU A 146 12.05 9.95 -10.74
C LEU A 146 10.92 8.93 -10.89
N LEU A 147 10.89 8.23 -12.02
CA LEU A 147 9.82 7.29 -12.34
C LEU A 147 10.15 5.88 -11.84
N ASP A 148 11.40 5.47 -11.99
CA ASP A 148 11.88 4.14 -11.63
C ASP A 148 13.21 4.17 -10.87
N LEU A 149 13.79 2.98 -10.63
CA LEU A 149 15.05 2.85 -9.88
C LEU A 149 16.27 3.29 -10.69
N ASP A 150 16.21 3.22 -12.02
CA ASP A 150 17.29 3.69 -12.89
C ASP A 150 17.43 5.21 -12.85
N ASP A 151 16.30 5.93 -12.76
CA ASP A 151 16.28 7.37 -12.54
C ASP A 151 16.98 7.76 -11.23
N LEU A 152 16.61 7.07 -10.15
CA LEU A 152 17.23 7.32 -8.84
C LEU A 152 18.72 7.00 -8.84
N ARG A 153 19.13 5.93 -9.52
CA ARG A 153 20.52 5.57 -9.68
C ARG A 153 21.29 6.61 -10.48
N ALA A 154 20.74 7.07 -11.60
CA ALA A 154 21.35 8.12 -12.43
C ALA A 154 21.52 9.41 -11.63
N LEU A 155 20.50 9.79 -10.86
CA LEU A 155 20.55 10.95 -9.98
C LEU A 155 21.64 10.82 -8.90
N LEU A 156 21.76 9.67 -8.25
CA LEU A 156 22.80 9.41 -7.24
C LEU A 156 24.21 9.44 -7.84
N ASN A 157 24.40 8.98 -9.07
CA ASN A 157 25.64 9.11 -9.79
C ASN A 157 25.95 10.58 -10.05
N HIS A 158 25.00 11.33 -10.56
CA HIS A 158 25.12 12.78 -10.80
C HIS A 158 25.48 13.55 -9.51
N VAL A 159 24.83 13.20 -8.39
CA VAL A 159 25.14 13.77 -7.06
C VAL A 159 26.58 13.48 -6.65
N THR A 160 27.10 12.30 -6.96
CA THR A 160 28.50 11.92 -6.65
C THR A 160 29.49 12.69 -7.51
N GLU A 161 29.24 12.81 -8.80
CA GLU A 161 30.08 13.50 -9.76
C GLU A 161 30.19 14.99 -9.47
N ASN A 162 29.08 15.63 -9.08
CA ASN A 162 28.95 17.05 -8.82
C ASN A 162 28.94 17.41 -7.31
N LYS A 163 29.44 16.50 -6.44
CA LYS A 163 29.35 16.60 -4.99
C LYS A 163 29.84 17.93 -4.40
N ALA A 164 30.86 18.55 -5.02
CA ALA A 164 31.48 19.78 -4.51
C ALA A 164 30.50 20.96 -4.56
N ASP A 165 29.77 21.11 -5.66
CA ASP A 165 28.82 22.21 -5.85
C ASP A 165 27.49 21.91 -5.16
N ILE A 166 27.01 20.67 -5.25
CA ILE A 166 25.81 20.23 -4.54
C ILE A 166 25.97 20.36 -3.03
N SER A 167 27.16 20.01 -2.48
CA SER A 167 27.40 20.15 -1.03
C SER A 167 27.41 21.60 -0.57
N LYS A 168 27.79 22.55 -1.41
CA LYS A 168 27.74 23.99 -1.07
C LYS A 168 26.30 24.52 -1.00
N GLN A 169 25.42 23.98 -1.83
CA GLN A 169 24.06 24.48 -1.97
C GLN A 169 23.07 23.75 -1.04
N TYR A 170 23.17 22.43 -0.91
CA TYR A 170 22.17 21.59 -0.24
C TYR A 170 22.68 20.95 1.06
N GLY A 171 23.99 20.92 1.29
CA GLY A 171 24.58 20.26 2.44
C GLY A 171 25.55 19.13 2.06
N LEU A 172 26.30 18.66 3.04
CA LEU A 172 27.41 17.72 2.82
C LEU A 172 26.91 16.36 2.23
N VAL A 173 27.43 16.02 1.07
CA VAL A 173 27.23 14.71 0.46
C VAL A 173 28.49 13.86 0.58
N SER A 174 28.37 12.72 1.25
CA SER A 174 29.45 11.74 1.41
C SER A 174 29.37 10.69 0.30
N PRO A 175 30.46 10.42 -0.46
CA PRO A 175 30.50 9.32 -1.42
C PRO A 175 30.24 7.96 -0.78
N GLN A 176 30.61 7.78 0.48
CA GLN A 176 30.36 6.54 1.22
C GLN A 176 28.87 6.34 1.47
N SER A 177 28.13 7.41 1.77
CA SER A 177 26.65 7.35 1.93
C SER A 177 25.99 7.01 0.60
N VAL A 178 26.38 7.66 -0.51
CA VAL A 178 25.83 7.35 -1.84
C VAL A 178 26.09 5.88 -2.21
N ALA A 179 27.33 5.37 -2.01
CA ALA A 179 27.66 3.97 -2.27
C ALA A 179 26.85 3.00 -1.39
N ALA A 180 26.51 3.37 -0.16
CA ALA A 180 25.63 2.58 0.71
C ALA A 180 24.19 2.54 0.19
N ILE A 181 23.64 3.69 -0.25
CA ILE A 181 22.32 3.79 -0.86
C ILE A 181 22.25 2.95 -2.13
N GLN A 182 23.25 3.04 -3.02
CA GLN A 182 23.29 2.24 -4.25
C GLN A 182 23.31 0.73 -3.99
N ARG A 183 24.02 0.27 -2.94
CA ARG A 183 23.98 -1.14 -2.53
C ARG A 183 22.60 -1.56 -1.99
N ALA A 184 21.92 -0.66 -1.31
CA ALA A 184 20.57 -0.93 -0.83
C ALA A 184 19.55 -0.97 -1.99
N LEU A 185 19.69 -0.08 -2.99
CA LEU A 185 18.92 -0.14 -4.24
C LEU A 185 19.11 -1.47 -4.98
N LEU A 186 20.35 -1.92 -5.13
CA LEU A 186 20.63 -3.20 -5.80
C LEU A 186 19.93 -4.38 -5.10
N ARG A 187 19.85 -4.36 -3.77
CA ARG A 187 19.09 -5.38 -3.02
C ARG A 187 17.59 -5.31 -3.30
N LEU A 188 17.03 -4.09 -3.33
CA LEU A 188 15.61 -3.89 -3.66
C LEU A 188 15.27 -4.36 -5.08
N GLU A 189 16.15 -4.13 -6.05
CA GLU A 189 16.02 -4.65 -7.42
C GLU A 189 16.01 -6.18 -7.46
N GLN A 190 16.94 -6.82 -6.75
CA GLN A 190 17.00 -8.29 -6.64
C GLN A 190 15.75 -8.88 -5.99
N ASP A 191 15.09 -8.12 -5.12
CA ASP A 191 13.80 -8.47 -4.52
C ASP A 191 12.61 -8.25 -5.47
N GLY A 192 12.81 -7.68 -6.65
CA GLY A 192 11.77 -7.43 -7.64
C GLY A 192 11.26 -5.99 -7.66
N GLY A 193 12.01 -5.07 -7.06
CA GLY A 193 11.66 -3.64 -7.04
C GLY A 193 11.49 -3.03 -8.42
N GLU A 194 12.18 -3.55 -9.45
CA GLU A 194 12.04 -3.10 -10.84
C GLU A 194 10.60 -3.23 -11.39
N GLN A 195 9.83 -4.22 -10.94
CA GLN A 195 8.44 -4.38 -11.33
C GLN A 195 7.51 -3.44 -10.55
N PHE A 196 7.95 -3.01 -9.37
CA PHE A 196 7.15 -2.13 -8.50
C PHE A 196 7.25 -0.66 -8.91
N PHE A 197 8.43 -0.21 -9.37
CA PHE A 197 8.64 1.17 -9.78
C PHE A 197 8.47 1.35 -11.29
N GLY A 198 7.71 2.38 -11.69
CA GLY A 198 7.47 2.72 -13.07
C GLY A 198 6.05 3.23 -13.34
N GLU A 199 5.78 3.53 -14.60
CA GLU A 199 4.48 4.01 -15.06
C GLU A 199 3.73 2.95 -15.89
N PRO A 200 2.39 3.02 -15.92
CA PRO A 200 1.52 3.93 -15.19
C PRO A 200 1.44 3.58 -13.70
N ALA A 201 1.56 4.60 -12.85
CA ALA A 201 1.41 4.44 -11.42
C ALA A 201 -0.06 4.16 -11.04
N LEU A 202 -0.27 3.38 -9.97
CA LEU A 202 -1.58 3.07 -9.44
C LEU A 202 -2.31 4.34 -9.00
N GLN A 203 -3.50 4.54 -9.51
CA GLN A 203 -4.39 5.61 -9.05
C GLN A 203 -5.33 5.07 -7.97
N LEU A 204 -5.30 5.65 -6.78
CA LEU A 204 -6.15 5.22 -5.66
C LEU A 204 -7.64 5.21 -6.00
N ALA A 205 -8.08 6.11 -6.89
CA ALA A 205 -9.46 6.15 -7.37
C ALA A 205 -9.89 4.82 -8.03
N ASP A 206 -8.95 4.08 -8.62
CA ASP A 206 -9.24 2.80 -9.25
C ASP A 206 -9.45 1.66 -8.23
N LEU A 207 -8.88 1.80 -7.02
CA LEU A 207 -9.17 0.90 -5.90
C LEU A 207 -10.49 1.22 -5.20
N MET A 208 -11.04 2.42 -5.41
CA MET A 208 -12.23 2.93 -4.72
C MET A 208 -13.47 2.93 -5.61
N ARG A 209 -13.48 2.11 -6.66
CA ARG A 209 -14.59 2.02 -7.61
C ARG A 209 -15.79 1.24 -7.04
N GLN A 210 -16.95 1.59 -7.55
CA GLN A 210 -18.17 0.80 -7.49
C GLN A 210 -18.52 0.32 -8.89
N ASP A 211 -19.21 -0.82 -8.97
CA ASP A 211 -19.79 -1.32 -10.22
C ASP A 211 -21.11 -0.58 -10.58
N MET A 212 -21.67 -0.89 -11.72
CA MET A 212 -22.93 -0.29 -12.20
C MET A 212 -24.13 -0.60 -11.31
N SER A 213 -24.06 -1.60 -10.44
CA SER A 213 -25.10 -1.94 -9.46
C SER A 213 -24.92 -1.21 -8.12
N GLY A 214 -23.86 -0.40 -7.98
CA GLY A 214 -23.50 0.30 -6.76
C GLY A 214 -22.75 -0.56 -5.74
N ARG A 215 -22.30 -1.78 -6.11
CA ARG A 215 -21.46 -2.61 -5.25
C ARG A 215 -20.00 -2.13 -5.30
N GLY A 216 -19.35 -2.13 -4.15
CA GLY A 216 -17.92 -1.83 -4.08
C GLY A 216 -17.08 -2.91 -4.79
N VAL A 217 -16.11 -2.48 -5.59
CA VAL A 217 -15.19 -3.41 -6.25
C VAL A 217 -14.24 -4.03 -5.23
N ILE A 218 -14.05 -5.34 -5.32
CA ILE A 218 -13.09 -6.08 -4.51
C ILE A 218 -11.78 -6.18 -5.30
N ASN A 219 -10.75 -5.52 -4.83
CA ASN A 219 -9.42 -5.52 -5.41
C ASN A 219 -8.59 -6.63 -4.76
N LEU A 220 -8.33 -7.70 -5.50
CA LEU A 220 -7.51 -8.83 -5.04
C LEU A 220 -6.07 -8.67 -5.53
N ILE A 221 -5.15 -8.52 -4.60
CA ILE A 221 -3.72 -8.40 -4.87
C ILE A 221 -3.09 -9.78 -4.73
N ALA A 222 -2.61 -10.36 -5.82
CA ALA A 222 -1.85 -11.62 -5.78
C ALA A 222 -0.56 -11.41 -5.00
N ALA A 223 -0.41 -12.11 -3.89
CA ALA A 223 0.72 -11.99 -2.98
C ALA A 223 1.55 -13.28 -2.83
N ASP A 224 1.27 -14.31 -3.65
CA ASP A 224 1.94 -15.60 -3.63
C ASP A 224 3.46 -15.50 -3.86
N GLN A 225 3.88 -14.61 -4.78
CA GLN A 225 5.30 -14.32 -5.02
C GLN A 225 5.85 -13.27 -4.05
N LEU A 226 5.02 -12.30 -3.65
CA LEU A 226 5.42 -11.23 -2.75
C LEU A 226 5.75 -11.75 -1.35
N ILE A 227 5.07 -12.78 -0.86
CA ILE A 227 5.34 -13.40 0.44
C ILE A 227 6.78 -13.96 0.54
N LEU A 228 7.37 -14.35 -0.60
CA LEU A 228 8.75 -14.80 -0.68
C LEU A 228 9.77 -13.65 -0.62
N ARG A 229 9.29 -12.41 -0.59
CA ARG A 229 10.04 -11.16 -0.55
C ARG A 229 9.50 -10.24 0.55
N PRO A 230 9.64 -10.59 1.85
CA PRO A 230 8.97 -9.91 2.96
C PRO A 230 9.21 -8.40 2.98
N ARG A 231 10.42 -7.96 2.65
CA ARG A 231 10.78 -6.53 2.60
C ARG A 231 10.00 -5.78 1.52
N LEU A 232 9.91 -6.33 0.32
CA LEU A 232 9.14 -5.74 -0.78
C LEU A 232 7.65 -5.73 -0.45
N TYR A 233 7.13 -6.82 0.12
CA TYR A 233 5.74 -6.94 0.53
C TYR A 233 5.35 -5.89 1.58
N SER A 234 6.10 -5.80 2.68
CA SER A 234 5.85 -4.81 3.72
C SER A 234 6.02 -3.37 3.22
N SER A 235 7.01 -3.12 2.36
CA SER A 235 7.23 -1.82 1.74
C SER A 235 6.07 -1.40 0.82
N PHE A 236 5.58 -2.34 0.00
CA PHE A 236 4.42 -2.13 -0.87
C PHE A 236 3.17 -1.79 -0.06
N LEU A 237 2.86 -2.59 0.96
CA LEU A 237 1.68 -2.36 1.79
C LEU A 237 1.78 -1.06 2.59
N LEU A 238 2.97 -0.74 3.08
CA LEU A 238 3.21 0.53 3.76
C LEU A 238 3.03 1.72 2.81
N TRP A 239 3.58 1.64 1.60
CA TRP A 239 3.36 2.68 0.59
C TRP A 239 1.87 2.86 0.33
N LEU A 240 1.14 1.78 0.07
CA LEU A 240 -0.29 1.85 -0.24
C LEU A 240 -1.12 2.46 0.90
N LEU A 241 -0.86 2.04 2.16
CA LEU A 241 -1.52 2.62 3.33
C LEU A 241 -1.14 4.09 3.54
N SER A 242 0.13 4.46 3.30
CA SER A 242 0.59 5.84 3.43
C SER A 242 -0.02 6.73 2.36
N GLU A 243 -0.10 6.25 1.13
CA GLU A 243 -0.73 6.96 0.02
C GLU A 243 -2.22 7.23 0.28
N LEU A 244 -2.94 6.23 0.80
CA LEU A 244 -4.33 6.41 1.24
C LEU A 244 -4.45 7.43 2.37
N PHE A 245 -3.57 7.35 3.35
CA PHE A 245 -3.59 8.28 4.48
C PHE A 245 -3.33 9.73 4.04
N GLU A 246 -2.42 9.95 3.10
CA GLU A 246 -2.08 11.28 2.60
C GLU A 246 -3.13 11.85 1.63
N THR A 247 -3.71 10.99 0.79
CA THR A 247 -4.62 11.42 -0.29
C THR A 247 -6.04 11.61 0.18
N LEU A 248 -6.53 10.77 1.11
CA LEU A 248 -7.91 10.84 1.55
C LEU A 248 -8.12 12.00 2.52
N PRO A 249 -9.20 12.79 2.35
CA PRO A 249 -9.57 13.80 3.33
C PRO A 249 -10.04 13.15 4.63
N GLU A 250 -9.91 13.86 5.73
CA GLU A 250 -10.55 13.48 6.97
C GLU A 250 -12.06 13.51 6.82
N VAL A 251 -12.72 12.50 7.38
CA VAL A 251 -14.17 12.37 7.35
C VAL A 251 -14.67 12.11 8.77
N GLY A 252 -15.84 12.62 9.08
CA GLY A 252 -16.52 12.30 10.32
C GLY A 252 -16.99 10.85 10.37
N ASP A 253 -17.88 10.55 11.30
CA ASP A 253 -18.53 9.24 11.37
C ASP A 253 -19.44 9.05 10.15
N LEU A 254 -19.09 8.09 9.32
CA LEU A 254 -19.82 7.71 8.11
C LEU A 254 -20.72 6.50 8.39
N GLU A 255 -21.82 6.39 7.63
CA GLU A 255 -22.72 5.22 7.69
C GLU A 255 -22.03 3.92 7.25
N VAL A 256 -21.04 4.03 6.36
CA VAL A 256 -20.18 2.92 5.90
C VAL A 256 -18.77 3.45 5.61
N PRO A 257 -17.73 2.61 5.70
CA PRO A 257 -16.37 3.01 5.34
C PRO A 257 -16.26 3.46 3.87
N LYS A 258 -15.24 4.27 3.58
CA LYS A 258 -14.86 4.59 2.20
C LYS A 258 -14.11 3.46 1.50
N LEU A 259 -13.38 2.69 2.28
CA LEU A 259 -12.56 1.57 1.82
C LEU A 259 -12.28 0.63 2.98
N VAL A 260 -12.16 -0.65 2.70
CA VAL A 260 -11.74 -1.64 3.69
C VAL A 260 -10.56 -2.44 3.16
N PHE A 261 -9.54 -2.59 3.99
CA PHE A 261 -8.37 -3.42 3.75
C PHE A 261 -8.44 -4.73 4.53
N PHE A 262 -8.11 -5.84 3.88
CA PHE A 262 -7.87 -7.12 4.52
C PHE A 262 -6.42 -7.55 4.26
N PHE A 263 -5.67 -7.73 5.33
CA PHE A 263 -4.32 -8.28 5.30
C PHE A 263 -4.37 -9.74 5.72
N ASP A 264 -4.28 -10.64 4.74
CA ASP A 264 -4.10 -12.06 5.03
C ASP A 264 -2.66 -12.35 5.45
N GLU A 265 -2.47 -13.32 6.32
CA GLU A 265 -1.18 -13.68 6.95
C GLU A 265 -0.46 -12.44 7.55
N ALA A 266 -1.16 -11.73 8.43
CA ALA A 266 -0.71 -10.44 8.98
C ALA A 266 0.65 -10.51 9.69
N HIS A 267 1.09 -11.69 10.16
CA HIS A 267 2.42 -11.89 10.72
C HIS A 267 3.54 -11.46 9.76
N LEU A 268 3.31 -11.54 8.44
CA LEU A 268 4.29 -11.12 7.43
C LEU A 268 4.54 -9.60 7.39
N LEU A 269 3.62 -8.82 7.96
CA LEU A 269 3.80 -7.38 8.12
C LEU A 269 4.65 -7.01 9.33
N PHE A 270 4.69 -7.91 10.34
CA PHE A 270 5.26 -7.62 11.63
C PHE A 270 6.47 -8.47 11.97
N ASP A 271 6.49 -9.74 11.52
CA ASP A 271 7.66 -10.60 11.62
C ASP A 271 8.76 -10.10 10.70
N ASP A 272 9.92 -10.30 10.67
CA ASP A 272 11.01 -9.90 9.74
C ASP A 272 10.90 -8.47 9.14
N CYS A 273 10.02 -7.63 9.68
CA CYS A 273 9.84 -6.25 9.25
C CYS A 273 10.83 -5.34 9.98
N PRO A 274 11.53 -4.43 9.29
CA PRO A 274 12.37 -3.44 9.95
C PRO A 274 11.58 -2.63 10.98
N PRO A 275 12.12 -2.38 12.21
CA PRO A 275 11.39 -1.70 13.27
C PRO A 275 10.79 -0.36 12.87
N ALA A 276 11.49 0.39 12.01
CA ALA A 276 11.00 1.68 11.50
C ALA A 276 9.77 1.53 10.57
N LEU A 277 9.68 0.43 9.82
CA LEU A 277 8.52 0.10 9.00
C LEU A 277 7.35 -0.34 9.87
N GLN A 278 7.60 -1.23 10.85
CA GLN A 278 6.59 -1.67 11.81
C GLN A 278 5.93 -0.49 12.53
N GLN A 279 6.73 0.41 13.12
CA GLN A 279 6.23 1.61 13.78
C GLN A 279 5.36 2.49 12.87
N ARG A 280 5.70 2.56 11.58
CA ARG A 280 4.91 3.34 10.63
C ARG A 280 3.58 2.66 10.30
N VAL A 281 3.57 1.34 10.14
CA VAL A 281 2.32 0.58 9.96
C VAL A 281 1.40 0.80 11.16
N GLU A 282 1.92 0.68 12.38
CA GLU A 282 1.18 0.93 13.63
C GLU A 282 0.60 2.36 13.66
N GLN A 283 1.41 3.36 13.30
CA GLN A 283 0.98 4.76 13.25
C GLN A 283 -0.13 4.97 12.21
N VAL A 284 0.06 4.43 10.99
CA VAL A 284 -0.94 4.59 9.91
C VAL A 284 -2.24 3.89 10.29
N VAL A 285 -2.20 2.66 10.80
CA VAL A 285 -3.40 1.93 11.24
C VAL A 285 -4.17 2.73 12.29
N ARG A 286 -3.48 3.35 13.24
CA ARG A 286 -4.10 4.19 14.28
C ARG A 286 -4.82 5.41 13.70
N LEU A 287 -4.27 6.03 12.67
CA LEU A 287 -4.73 7.30 12.14
C LEU A 287 -5.70 7.16 10.94
N ILE A 288 -5.58 6.10 10.16
CA ILE A 288 -6.31 5.94 8.89
C ILE A 288 -7.83 5.84 9.08
N ARG A 289 -8.26 5.48 10.29
CA ARG A 289 -9.67 5.48 10.67
C ARG A 289 -10.33 6.84 10.43
N SER A 290 -9.63 7.97 10.74
CA SER A 290 -10.16 9.32 10.52
C SER A 290 -10.44 9.62 9.05
N LYS A 291 -9.82 8.84 8.14
CA LYS A 291 -10.02 8.91 6.69
C LYS A 291 -11.18 8.03 6.18
N GLY A 292 -11.88 7.34 7.10
CA GLY A 292 -12.96 6.42 6.77
C GLY A 292 -12.49 5.06 6.25
N VAL A 293 -11.24 4.66 6.50
CA VAL A 293 -10.69 3.39 6.05
C VAL A 293 -10.68 2.37 7.19
N GLY A 294 -11.23 1.18 6.93
CA GLY A 294 -11.16 0.02 7.82
C GLY A 294 -9.97 -0.87 7.49
N VAL A 295 -9.32 -1.43 8.50
CA VAL A 295 -8.21 -2.38 8.34
C VAL A 295 -8.53 -3.64 9.13
N TYR A 296 -8.49 -4.78 8.48
CA TYR A 296 -8.75 -6.09 9.07
C TYR A 296 -7.53 -6.97 8.87
N PHE A 297 -6.99 -7.47 9.98
CA PHE A 297 -5.87 -8.40 9.96
C PHE A 297 -6.39 -9.84 10.05
N CYS A 298 -5.83 -10.72 9.25
CA CYS A 298 -6.05 -12.16 9.35
C CYS A 298 -4.73 -12.84 9.70
N SER A 299 -4.71 -13.62 10.78
CA SER A 299 -3.51 -14.34 11.19
C SER A 299 -3.83 -15.71 11.81
N GLN A 300 -2.81 -16.53 11.96
CA GLN A 300 -2.94 -17.83 12.60
C GLN A 300 -3.08 -17.69 14.10
N ASN A 301 -2.39 -16.71 14.70
CA ASN A 301 -2.44 -16.42 16.13
C ASN A 301 -2.73 -14.93 16.37
N PRO A 302 -3.47 -14.58 17.41
CA PRO A 302 -3.71 -13.17 17.75
C PRO A 302 -2.42 -12.42 18.12
N ASP A 303 -1.44 -13.08 18.73
CA ASP A 303 -0.16 -12.52 19.17
C ASP A 303 0.85 -12.31 18.03
N ASP A 304 0.48 -12.65 16.78
CA ASP A 304 1.23 -12.27 15.59
C ASP A 304 1.08 -10.75 15.27
N VAL A 305 0.10 -10.09 15.89
CA VAL A 305 -0.15 -8.66 15.72
C VAL A 305 0.28 -7.90 16.97
N PRO A 306 1.10 -6.84 16.86
CA PRO A 306 1.57 -6.07 18.02
C PRO A 306 0.42 -5.55 18.90
N ASP A 307 0.65 -5.49 20.21
CA ASP A 307 -0.36 -5.08 21.20
C ASP A 307 -0.93 -3.68 20.92
N GLU A 308 -0.10 -2.75 20.44
CA GLU A 308 -0.48 -1.39 20.05
C GLU A 308 -1.52 -1.40 18.92
N VAL A 309 -1.41 -2.34 17.98
CA VAL A 309 -2.38 -2.54 16.89
C VAL A 309 -3.59 -3.30 17.40
N LEU A 310 -3.38 -4.40 18.14
CA LEU A 310 -4.47 -5.21 18.71
C LEU A 310 -5.48 -4.36 19.50
N GLY A 311 -4.99 -3.36 20.24
CA GLY A 311 -5.82 -2.42 20.99
C GLY A 311 -6.74 -1.54 20.11
N GLN A 312 -6.49 -1.44 18.79
CA GLN A 312 -7.31 -0.68 17.85
C GLN A 312 -8.37 -1.54 17.14
N LEU A 313 -8.26 -2.89 17.25
CA LEU A 313 -9.10 -3.83 16.50
C LEU A 313 -10.40 -4.09 17.24
N GLY A 314 -11.43 -3.32 16.94
CA GLY A 314 -12.72 -3.38 17.65
C GLY A 314 -13.60 -4.56 17.24
N ASN A 315 -13.48 -5.06 16.01
CA ASN A 315 -14.27 -6.17 15.49
C ASN A 315 -13.43 -7.44 15.49
N ARG A 316 -13.86 -8.50 16.19
CA ARG A 316 -13.04 -9.70 16.42
C ARG A 316 -13.77 -10.98 16.07
N VAL A 317 -13.07 -11.84 15.31
CA VAL A 317 -13.49 -13.19 14.97
C VAL A 317 -12.35 -14.15 15.30
N GLN A 318 -12.56 -15.07 16.23
CA GLN A 318 -11.59 -16.07 16.63
C GLN A 318 -12.09 -17.46 16.26
N HIS A 319 -11.47 -18.06 15.26
CA HIS A 319 -11.64 -19.48 14.95
C HIS A 319 -10.83 -20.36 15.90
N ALA A 320 -10.99 -21.68 15.75
CA ALA A 320 -10.29 -22.63 16.59
C ALA A 320 -8.76 -22.42 16.61
N LEU A 321 -8.19 -22.51 17.79
CA LEU A 321 -6.75 -22.66 17.99
C LEU A 321 -6.48 -24.05 18.58
N ARG A 322 -5.35 -24.63 18.21
CA ARG A 322 -4.87 -25.89 18.75
C ARG A 322 -3.72 -25.62 19.71
N ALA A 323 -3.91 -25.90 20.99
CA ALA A 323 -2.95 -25.54 22.03
C ALA A 323 -2.04 -26.74 22.41
N PHE A 324 -1.20 -27.16 21.44
CA PHE A 324 -0.28 -28.27 21.65
C PHE A 324 1.05 -27.86 22.31
N THR A 325 1.44 -26.60 22.17
CA THR A 325 2.69 -26.07 22.70
C THR A 325 2.44 -24.97 23.73
N PRO A 326 3.42 -24.63 24.58
CA PRO A 326 3.30 -23.51 25.51
C PRO A 326 3.01 -22.18 24.81
N ARG A 327 3.55 -21.97 23.57
CA ARG A 327 3.25 -20.81 22.74
C ARG A 327 1.77 -20.78 22.34
N ASP A 328 1.22 -21.93 21.91
CA ASP A 328 -0.19 -22.02 21.52
C ASP A 328 -1.12 -21.77 22.73
N GLN A 329 -0.74 -22.26 23.91
CA GLN A 329 -1.49 -22.02 25.15
C GLN A 329 -1.48 -20.53 25.53
N LYS A 330 -0.36 -19.83 25.30
CA LYS A 330 -0.30 -18.37 25.47
C LYS A 330 -1.22 -17.67 24.49
N ALA A 331 -1.21 -18.05 23.20
CA ALA A 331 -2.09 -17.49 22.16
C ALA A 331 -3.57 -17.66 22.52
N VAL A 332 -3.98 -18.83 23.04
CA VAL A 332 -5.35 -19.07 23.53
C VAL A 332 -5.70 -18.15 24.70
N ARG A 333 -4.81 -17.93 25.67
CA ARG A 333 -5.04 -16.99 26.77
C ARG A 333 -5.17 -15.57 26.27
N THR A 334 -4.23 -15.11 25.44
CA THR A 334 -4.28 -13.77 24.84
C THR A 334 -5.60 -13.56 24.11
N ALA A 335 -6.02 -14.54 23.28
CA ALA A 335 -7.29 -14.47 22.59
C ALA A 335 -8.46 -14.34 23.57
N ALA A 336 -8.48 -15.17 24.63
CA ALA A 336 -9.56 -15.16 25.61
C ALA A 336 -9.64 -13.85 26.39
N GLU A 337 -8.51 -13.26 26.77
CA GLU A 337 -8.43 -12.02 27.53
C GLU A 337 -8.82 -10.78 26.71
N THR A 338 -8.77 -10.86 25.38
CA THR A 338 -9.09 -9.73 24.49
C THR A 338 -10.57 -9.59 24.18
N PHE A 339 -11.42 -10.52 24.59
CA PHE A 339 -12.87 -10.47 24.41
C PHE A 339 -13.60 -9.87 25.62
N VAL A 340 -14.70 -9.17 25.35
CA VAL A 340 -15.67 -8.87 26.40
C VAL A 340 -16.29 -10.18 26.87
N GLN A 341 -16.15 -10.47 28.15
CA GLN A 341 -16.54 -11.74 28.72
C GLN A 341 -18.05 -12.00 28.62
N ASN A 342 -18.40 -13.22 28.24
CA ASN A 342 -19.75 -13.74 28.33
C ASN A 342 -19.82 -14.73 29.53
N PRO A 343 -20.62 -14.45 30.56
CA PRO A 343 -20.68 -15.34 31.74
C PRO A 343 -21.11 -16.77 31.42
N LYS A 344 -21.71 -17.00 30.27
CA LYS A 344 -22.17 -18.31 29.80
C LYS A 344 -21.06 -19.14 29.13
N LEU A 345 -19.89 -18.52 28.82
CA LEU A 345 -18.85 -19.13 27.98
C LEU A 345 -17.50 -19.12 28.71
N ASP A 346 -16.89 -20.26 28.83
CA ASP A 346 -15.45 -20.35 29.11
C ASP A 346 -14.71 -20.20 27.78
N VAL A 347 -14.29 -18.97 27.51
CA VAL A 347 -13.71 -18.56 26.20
C VAL A 347 -12.46 -19.38 25.88
N ALA A 348 -11.56 -19.56 26.86
CA ALA A 348 -10.30 -20.29 26.66
C ALA A 348 -10.54 -21.77 26.30
N ARG A 349 -11.51 -22.38 26.94
CA ARG A 349 -11.90 -23.76 26.65
C ARG A 349 -12.57 -23.86 25.27
N VAL A 350 -13.53 -22.97 25.00
CA VAL A 350 -14.34 -23.01 23.76
C VAL A 350 -13.49 -22.82 22.54
N ILE A 351 -12.43 -22.00 22.58
CA ILE A 351 -11.50 -21.81 21.44
C ILE A 351 -10.94 -23.16 20.94
N GLY A 352 -10.62 -24.07 21.86
CA GLY A 352 -10.11 -25.40 21.51
C GLY A 352 -11.17 -26.37 20.99
N GLU A 353 -12.44 -26.11 21.26
CA GLU A 353 -13.58 -26.98 20.95
C GLU A 353 -14.32 -26.54 19.65
N LEU A 354 -13.99 -25.39 19.06
CA LEU A 354 -14.65 -24.88 17.86
C LEU A 354 -14.46 -25.82 16.68
N GLY A 355 -15.56 -26.09 15.98
CA GLY A 355 -15.56 -26.82 14.72
C GLY A 355 -15.20 -25.94 13.52
N VAL A 356 -15.02 -26.56 12.35
CA VAL A 356 -14.78 -25.84 11.09
C VAL A 356 -15.99 -24.97 10.73
N GLY A 357 -15.74 -23.68 10.52
CA GLY A 357 -16.80 -22.70 10.24
C GLY A 357 -17.59 -22.28 11.48
N GLU A 358 -17.08 -22.58 12.67
CA GLU A 358 -17.46 -21.93 13.93
C GLU A 358 -16.42 -20.92 14.35
N ALA A 359 -16.83 -19.88 15.06
CA ALA A 359 -15.94 -18.90 15.64
C ALA A 359 -16.53 -18.28 16.92
N LEU A 360 -15.66 -17.75 17.75
CA LEU A 360 -16.01 -16.77 18.76
C LEU A 360 -16.03 -15.40 18.09
N VAL A 361 -17.13 -14.68 18.23
CA VAL A 361 -17.35 -13.39 17.53
C VAL A 361 -17.72 -12.33 18.55
N SER A 362 -17.06 -11.16 18.43
CA SER A 362 -17.41 -9.94 19.15
C SER A 362 -17.33 -8.77 18.20
N MET A 363 -18.46 -8.16 17.90
CA MET A 363 -18.59 -7.01 16.99
C MET A 363 -18.98 -5.77 17.78
N LEU A 364 -18.60 -4.60 17.27
CA LEU A 364 -19.01 -3.34 17.85
C LEU A 364 -20.52 -3.12 17.64
N GLN A 365 -21.19 -2.83 18.73
CA GLN A 365 -22.61 -2.48 18.77
C GLN A 365 -22.79 -0.97 18.90
N ASP A 366 -24.03 -0.53 19.14
CA ASP A 366 -24.34 0.88 19.31
C ASP A 366 -23.42 1.56 20.33
N LYS A 367 -23.04 2.80 20.04
CA LYS A 367 -22.03 3.60 20.76
C LYS A 367 -20.58 3.03 20.67
N GLY A 368 -20.32 2.08 19.75
CA GLY A 368 -18.97 1.51 19.55
C GLY A 368 -18.51 0.63 20.72
N VAL A 369 -19.43 0.04 21.48
CA VAL A 369 -19.12 -0.91 22.56
C VAL A 369 -19.07 -2.30 21.98
N PRO A 370 -18.01 -3.10 22.23
CA PRO A 370 -17.96 -4.50 21.82
C PRO A 370 -19.06 -5.31 22.51
N MET A 371 -19.77 -6.15 21.76
CA MET A 371 -20.72 -7.11 22.35
C MET A 371 -19.99 -8.17 23.13
N PRO A 372 -20.63 -8.77 24.17
CA PRO A 372 -20.11 -9.98 24.79
C PRO A 372 -19.85 -11.05 23.75
N VAL A 373 -18.74 -11.77 23.90
CA VAL A 373 -18.34 -12.81 22.93
C VAL A 373 -19.41 -13.88 22.80
N GLU A 374 -19.70 -14.28 21.55
CA GLU A 374 -20.62 -15.39 21.27
C GLU A 374 -19.93 -16.47 20.42
N ARG A 375 -20.27 -17.74 20.70
CA ARG A 375 -19.95 -18.86 19.79
C ARG A 375 -20.95 -18.85 18.67
N ALA A 376 -20.50 -18.60 17.44
CA ALA A 376 -21.34 -18.45 16.27
C ALA A 376 -20.95 -19.39 15.13
N LEU A 377 -21.94 -19.86 14.39
CA LEU A 377 -21.75 -20.45 13.07
C LEU A 377 -21.56 -19.34 12.05
N ILE A 378 -20.47 -19.38 11.32
CA ILE A 378 -20.18 -18.38 10.27
C ILE A 378 -21.10 -18.58 9.07
N ALA A 379 -21.62 -17.50 8.53
CA ALA A 379 -22.46 -17.50 7.35
C ALA A 379 -21.68 -18.02 6.13
N PRO A 380 -22.34 -18.74 5.20
CA PRO A 380 -21.69 -19.13 3.98
C PRO A 380 -21.56 -17.94 3.02
N PRO A 381 -20.45 -17.81 2.29
CA PRO A 381 -20.33 -16.79 1.24
C PRO A 381 -21.23 -17.14 0.05
N ARG A 382 -21.61 -16.14 -0.72
CA ARG A 382 -22.42 -16.33 -1.96
C ARG A 382 -21.55 -16.69 -3.16
N CYS A 383 -20.27 -16.31 -3.09
CA CYS A 383 -19.27 -16.64 -4.08
C CYS A 383 -18.74 -18.07 -3.94
N ARG A 384 -17.90 -18.48 -4.86
CA ARG A 384 -17.18 -19.75 -4.82
C ARG A 384 -16.12 -19.71 -3.71
N MET A 385 -16.08 -20.73 -2.88
CA MET A 385 -14.98 -20.94 -1.94
C MET A 385 -13.80 -21.62 -2.67
N GLY A 386 -12.59 -21.06 -2.50
CA GLY A 386 -11.37 -21.60 -3.07
C GLY A 386 -10.91 -20.93 -4.36
N ALA A 387 -9.90 -21.51 -4.99
CA ALA A 387 -9.25 -20.95 -6.17
C ALA A 387 -10.14 -21.00 -7.43
N ILE A 388 -9.75 -20.19 -8.40
CA ILE A 388 -10.33 -20.19 -9.75
C ILE A 388 -9.30 -20.70 -10.76
N THR A 389 -9.77 -21.12 -11.92
CA THR A 389 -8.91 -21.56 -13.03
C THR A 389 -8.25 -20.34 -13.72
N GLU A 390 -7.17 -20.59 -14.45
CA GLU A 390 -6.52 -19.54 -15.26
C GLU A 390 -7.47 -18.96 -16.32
N ALA A 391 -8.30 -19.79 -16.93
CA ALA A 391 -9.29 -19.34 -17.92
C ALA A 391 -10.35 -18.41 -17.29
N GLU A 392 -10.85 -18.74 -16.10
CA GLU A 392 -11.78 -17.89 -15.35
C GLU A 392 -11.11 -16.57 -14.96
N ARG A 393 -9.88 -16.61 -14.49
CA ARG A 393 -9.10 -15.41 -14.15
C ARG A 393 -8.90 -14.51 -15.38
N ALA A 394 -8.52 -15.08 -16.51
CA ALA A 394 -8.38 -14.36 -17.78
C ALA A 394 -9.70 -13.71 -18.23
N LEU A 395 -10.81 -14.43 -18.07
CA LEU A 395 -12.14 -13.90 -18.38
C LEU A 395 -12.51 -12.70 -17.50
N VAL A 396 -12.27 -12.78 -16.19
CA VAL A 396 -12.51 -11.67 -15.26
C VAL A 396 -11.63 -10.48 -15.61
N ARG A 397 -10.33 -10.73 -15.86
CA ARG A 397 -9.37 -9.69 -16.25
C ARG A 397 -9.77 -8.98 -17.56
N SER A 398 -10.26 -9.71 -18.56
CA SER A 398 -10.70 -9.12 -19.84
C SER A 398 -11.92 -8.20 -19.71
N ARG A 399 -12.71 -8.36 -18.63
CA ARG A 399 -13.88 -7.52 -18.32
C ARG A 399 -13.60 -6.46 -17.26
N SER A 400 -12.34 -6.33 -16.84
CA SER A 400 -11.94 -5.43 -15.78
C SER A 400 -12.19 -3.96 -16.17
N PRO A 401 -12.76 -3.15 -15.26
CA PRO A 401 -13.00 -1.72 -15.51
C PRO A 401 -11.70 -0.90 -15.63
N VAL A 402 -10.56 -1.48 -15.29
CA VAL A 402 -9.22 -0.88 -15.42
C VAL A 402 -8.39 -1.51 -16.55
N GLY A 403 -9.02 -2.40 -17.35
CA GLY A 403 -8.37 -3.06 -18.47
C GLY A 403 -7.72 -2.08 -19.44
N GLY A 404 -6.51 -2.40 -19.90
CA GLY A 404 -5.72 -1.56 -20.81
C GLY A 404 -5.01 -0.36 -20.17
N LYS A 405 -5.39 0.04 -18.94
CA LYS A 405 -4.77 1.21 -18.29
C LYS A 405 -3.39 0.90 -17.71
N TYR A 406 -3.23 -0.28 -17.11
CA TYR A 406 -2.02 -0.68 -16.37
C TYR A 406 -1.19 -1.76 -17.07
N ASP A 407 -1.76 -2.42 -18.09
CA ASP A 407 -1.18 -3.61 -18.70
C ASP A 407 0.10 -3.32 -19.50
N THR A 408 0.21 -2.12 -20.05
CA THR A 408 1.40 -1.69 -20.83
C THR A 408 2.19 -0.68 -20.02
N ALA A 409 3.48 -0.94 -19.83
CA ALA A 409 4.38 0.04 -19.23
C ALA A 409 4.54 1.24 -20.16
N VAL A 410 4.58 2.43 -19.57
CA VAL A 410 4.82 3.70 -20.27
C VAL A 410 6.22 4.15 -19.90
N ASN A 411 7.07 4.26 -20.90
CA ASN A 411 8.39 4.86 -20.74
C ASN A 411 8.37 6.26 -21.37
N ARG A 412 8.65 7.28 -20.60
CA ARG A 412 8.78 8.67 -21.03
C ARG A 412 10.10 9.25 -20.54
N GLU A 413 10.53 10.33 -21.15
CA GLU A 413 11.76 11.01 -20.76
C GLU A 413 11.76 11.33 -19.24
N SER A 414 12.74 10.81 -18.54
CA SER A 414 12.89 10.85 -17.10
C SER A 414 14.27 11.37 -16.68
N ALA A 415 14.61 11.29 -15.41
CA ALA A 415 15.90 11.74 -14.90
C ALA A 415 17.07 11.03 -15.60
N PHE A 416 16.95 9.75 -15.89
CA PHE A 416 17.99 8.97 -16.55
C PHE A 416 18.34 9.55 -17.92
N GLU A 417 17.37 9.72 -18.83
CA GLU A 417 17.58 10.24 -20.17
C GLU A 417 17.99 11.71 -20.14
N MET A 418 17.41 12.50 -19.26
CA MET A 418 17.74 13.92 -19.13
C MET A 418 19.18 14.13 -18.68
N LEU A 419 19.64 13.38 -17.68
CA LEU A 419 21.02 13.47 -17.19
C LEU A 419 22.02 12.94 -18.22
N ALA A 420 21.70 11.83 -18.92
CA ALA A 420 22.54 11.31 -20.01
C ALA A 420 22.71 12.34 -21.13
N LYS A 421 21.63 12.96 -21.60
CA LYS A 421 21.70 14.02 -22.62
C LYS A 421 22.51 15.23 -22.18
N ARG A 422 22.40 15.62 -20.89
CA ARG A 422 23.20 16.73 -20.34
C ARG A 422 24.69 16.38 -20.30
N ALA A 423 25.03 15.15 -19.92
CA ALA A 423 26.40 14.67 -19.92
C ALA A 423 27.00 14.64 -21.34
N GLU A 424 26.25 14.15 -22.33
CA GLU A 424 26.66 14.17 -23.74
C GLU A 424 26.88 15.59 -24.27
N GLN A 425 25.98 16.53 -23.93
CA GLN A 425 26.10 17.92 -24.32
C GLN A 425 27.33 18.62 -23.70
N ALA A 426 27.65 18.27 -22.44
CA ALA A 426 28.83 18.77 -21.76
C ALA A 426 30.14 18.17 -22.30
N ALA A 427 30.11 16.95 -22.81
CA ALA A 427 31.25 16.26 -23.40
C ALA A 427 31.46 16.61 -24.89
N ALA A 428 30.48 17.22 -25.57
CA ALA A 428 30.62 17.63 -26.97
C ALA A 428 31.71 18.71 -27.08
N PRO A 429 32.70 18.58 -28.00
CA PRO A 429 33.71 19.60 -28.20
C PRO A 429 33.09 20.93 -28.53
N GLU A 430 33.46 21.99 -27.82
CA GLU A 430 33.10 23.35 -28.18
C GLU A 430 33.49 23.61 -29.62
N ALA A 431 32.52 23.85 -30.49
CA ALA A 431 32.80 24.23 -31.89
C ALA A 431 33.78 25.41 -31.88
N PRO A 432 34.88 25.39 -32.65
CA PRO A 432 35.83 26.47 -32.63
C PRO A 432 35.13 27.79 -32.95
N ALA A 433 35.31 28.74 -32.03
CA ALA A 433 34.78 30.07 -32.20
C ALA A 433 35.21 30.64 -33.57
N PRO A 434 34.31 31.26 -34.35
CA PRO A 434 34.71 31.88 -35.62
C PRO A 434 35.81 32.89 -35.34
N ALA A 435 36.93 32.73 -36.04
CA ALA A 435 38.10 33.58 -35.92
C ALA A 435 37.68 35.05 -36.07
N GLY A 436 37.68 35.79 -34.97
CA GLY A 436 37.34 37.20 -34.94
C GLY A 436 38.47 38.03 -35.49
N ASN A 437 38.13 38.98 -36.34
CA ASN A 437 39.02 40.00 -36.88
C ASN A 437 39.77 40.75 -35.77
N PRO A 438 41.12 40.96 -35.90
CA PRO A 438 41.86 41.67 -34.88
C PRO A 438 41.69 43.18 -35.09
N GLY A 439 40.94 43.82 -34.20
CA GLY A 439 40.90 45.29 -34.17
C GLY A 439 39.66 45.92 -33.56
N ALA A 440 39.56 45.99 -32.24
CA ALA A 440 38.88 47.05 -31.50
C ALA A 440 39.13 46.93 -30.00
N PRO A 441 39.37 48.04 -29.24
CA PRO A 441 39.76 47.99 -27.83
C PRO A 441 38.58 47.72 -26.88
N ALA A 442 38.86 47.02 -25.81
CA ALA A 442 37.91 46.59 -24.81
C ALA A 442 37.46 47.75 -23.88
N PRO A 443 36.19 47.76 -23.43
CA PRO A 443 35.81 48.40 -22.16
C PRO A 443 35.80 47.36 -21.03
N GLN A 444 36.52 47.66 -19.97
CA GLN A 444 36.48 46.94 -18.69
C GLN A 444 35.10 47.14 -18.02
N ALA A 445 34.46 46.04 -17.72
CA ALA A 445 33.39 45.99 -16.74
C ALA A 445 33.52 44.65 -16.02
N GLU A 446 33.77 44.68 -14.74
CA GLU A 446 33.76 43.51 -13.86
C GLU A 446 32.35 42.88 -13.84
N ALA A 447 32.20 41.80 -14.55
CA ALA A 447 31.02 40.93 -14.43
C ALA A 447 31.45 39.66 -13.68
N LYS A 448 30.82 39.40 -12.54
CA LYS A 448 30.91 38.10 -11.84
C LYS A 448 30.59 37.00 -12.83
N THR A 449 31.56 36.17 -13.12
CA THR A 449 31.39 34.97 -13.93
C THR A 449 30.39 34.04 -13.23
N PRO A 450 29.24 33.72 -13.86
CA PRO A 450 28.34 32.68 -13.32
C PRO A 450 29.10 31.36 -13.24
N SER A 451 28.84 30.56 -12.22
CA SER A 451 29.45 29.24 -12.11
C SER A 451 29.06 28.41 -13.32
N LYS A 452 29.93 27.50 -13.75
CA LYS A 452 29.61 26.58 -14.86
C LYS A 452 28.30 25.81 -14.63
N LEU A 453 27.91 25.67 -13.37
CA LEU A 453 26.65 25.06 -12.95
C LEU A 453 25.45 25.97 -13.25
N ASP A 454 25.55 27.27 -12.99
CA ASP A 454 24.49 28.26 -13.28
C ASP A 454 24.24 28.38 -14.78
N GLU A 455 25.31 28.38 -15.57
CA GLU A 455 25.24 28.46 -17.03
C GLU A 455 24.64 27.19 -17.65
N PHE A 456 24.92 26.04 -17.07
CA PHE A 456 24.38 24.76 -17.44
C PHE A 456 22.89 24.61 -17.07
N LEU A 457 22.49 25.12 -15.91
CA LEU A 457 21.12 24.95 -15.37
C LEU A 457 20.13 26.01 -15.89
N TRP A 458 20.57 27.26 -15.98
CA TRP A 458 19.70 28.40 -16.35
C TRP A 458 19.85 28.88 -17.80
N GLY A 459 20.82 28.32 -18.53
CA GLY A 459 21.13 28.73 -19.91
C GLY A 459 21.84 30.08 -19.97
N THR A 460 22.30 30.45 -21.16
CA THR A 460 22.89 31.75 -21.45
C THR A 460 21.83 32.68 -22.08
N LYS A 461 22.09 33.98 -22.11
CA LYS A 461 21.22 35.00 -22.76
C LYS A 461 20.76 34.68 -24.21
N ARG A 462 21.28 33.63 -24.82
CA ARG A 462 20.95 33.19 -26.19
C ARG A 462 20.25 31.82 -26.27
N ARG A 463 20.11 31.08 -25.15
CA ARG A 463 19.42 29.77 -25.13
C ARG A 463 18.49 29.70 -23.93
N GLN A 464 17.25 29.25 -24.14
CA GLN A 464 16.30 29.00 -23.09
C GLN A 464 16.85 27.93 -22.17
N GLY A 465 16.88 28.20 -20.86
CA GLY A 465 17.25 27.22 -19.83
C GLY A 465 16.20 26.11 -19.73
N ALA A 466 16.62 24.96 -19.23
CA ALA A 466 15.77 23.80 -19.04
C ALA A 466 14.52 24.09 -18.18
N VAL A 467 14.63 25.05 -17.25
CA VAL A 467 13.52 25.49 -16.39
C VAL A 467 12.40 26.19 -17.17
N GLU A 468 12.75 27.00 -18.18
CA GLU A 468 11.77 27.73 -18.98
C GLU A 468 11.03 26.82 -19.98
N ALA A 469 11.69 25.76 -20.43
CA ALA A 469 11.09 24.73 -21.30
C ALA A 469 10.16 23.80 -20.45
N ALA A 470 10.56 23.46 -19.22
CA ALA A 470 9.75 22.65 -18.30
C ALA A 470 8.51 23.42 -17.80
N ALA A 471 8.62 24.72 -17.53
CA ALA A 471 7.49 25.55 -17.09
C ALA A 471 6.36 25.63 -18.14
N LYS A 472 6.69 25.59 -19.43
CA LYS A 472 5.68 25.59 -20.52
C LYS A 472 4.99 24.24 -20.71
N SER A 473 5.63 23.14 -20.34
CA SER A 473 5.07 21.77 -20.40
C SER A 473 4.27 21.43 -19.12
N ALA A 474 4.68 21.96 -17.97
CA ALA A 474 4.12 21.65 -16.66
C ALA A 474 2.74 22.27 -16.38
N THR A 475 2.33 23.32 -17.10
CA THR A 475 1.05 24.02 -16.88
C THR A 475 -0.19 23.17 -17.16
N ARG A 476 -0.05 21.97 -17.71
CA ARG A 476 -1.17 21.05 -17.96
C ARG A 476 -1.27 19.84 -17.01
N THR A 477 -0.23 19.54 -16.22
CA THR A 477 -0.19 18.31 -15.37
C THR A 477 0.04 18.59 -13.87
N VAL A 478 0.37 19.83 -13.49
CA VAL A 478 0.95 20.20 -12.18
C VAL A 478 -0.08 20.49 -11.08
N ALA A 479 -1.38 20.57 -11.38
CA ALA A 479 -2.38 20.89 -10.34
C ALA A 479 -2.51 19.84 -9.20
N ASN A 480 -2.04 18.61 -9.40
CA ASN A 480 -2.22 17.52 -8.42
C ASN A 480 -0.92 17.03 -7.74
N GLY A 481 0.26 17.34 -8.26
CA GLY A 481 1.52 16.79 -7.75
C GLY A 481 2.22 17.65 -6.68
N ILE A 482 2.30 18.96 -6.91
CA ILE A 482 3.08 19.88 -6.05
C ILE A 482 2.48 20.04 -4.66
N GLY A 483 1.16 20.04 -4.53
CA GLY A 483 0.48 20.11 -3.23
C GLY A 483 0.80 18.92 -2.31
N ARG A 484 1.04 17.75 -2.90
CA ARG A 484 1.34 16.52 -2.14
C ARG A 484 2.78 16.50 -1.59
N GLN A 485 3.74 17.02 -2.34
CA GLN A 485 5.15 17.04 -1.92
C GLN A 485 5.42 18.03 -0.77
N ILE A 486 4.76 19.18 -0.77
CA ILE A 486 4.86 20.17 0.32
C ILE A 486 4.29 19.61 1.62
N LEU A 487 3.18 18.86 1.56
CA LEU A 487 2.60 18.18 2.72
C LEU A 487 3.49 17.05 3.26
N ARG A 488 4.16 16.29 2.39
CA ARG A 488 5.11 15.23 2.79
C ARG A 488 6.32 15.80 3.53
N GLY A 489 6.84 16.94 3.08
CA GLY A 489 7.96 17.63 3.76
C GLY A 489 7.59 18.21 5.12
N LEU A 490 6.39 18.81 5.23
CA LEU A 490 5.90 19.42 6.47
C LEU A 490 5.54 18.39 7.56
N LEU A 491 4.92 17.28 7.19
CA LEU A 491 4.57 16.20 8.14
C LEU A 491 5.80 15.40 8.59
N GLY A 492 6.81 15.26 7.74
CA GLY A 492 8.10 14.66 8.13
C GLY A 492 8.84 15.47 9.18
N GLY A 493 8.76 16.79 9.12
CA GLY A 493 9.40 17.72 10.06
C GLY A 493 8.66 17.85 11.40
N LEU A 494 7.33 17.76 11.41
CA LEU A 494 6.51 17.92 12.63
C LEU A 494 6.50 16.69 13.55
N LEU A 495 6.83 15.51 13.02
CA LEU A 495 6.80 14.23 13.75
C LEU A 495 8.21 13.71 14.13
N GLY A 496 9.27 14.43 13.76
CA GLY A 496 10.66 14.08 14.06
C GLY A 496 11.24 14.67 15.34
N GLY A 497 10.46 15.33 16.16
CA GLY A 497 10.92 16.04 17.37
C GLY A 497 10.58 15.31 18.66
N LYS A 498 11.57 14.65 19.22
CA LYS A 498 11.95 14.37 20.61
C LYS A 498 11.90 12.90 21.04
N ARG A 499 13.14 12.47 21.29
CA ARG A 499 13.69 11.41 22.16
C ARG A 499 13.39 9.98 21.79
#